data_adbb0e0db6152806f45cc1e3f3009fbd
#
_entry.id   adbb0e0db6152806f45cc1e3f3009fbd
#
_cell.length_a   1.000
_cell.length_b   1.000
_cell.length_c   1.000
_cell.angle_alpha   90.00
_cell.angle_beta   90.00
_cell.angle_gamma   90.00
#
_symmetry.space_group_name_H-M   'P 1'
#
loop_
_entity.id
_entity.type
_entity.pdbx_description
1 polymer ?
#
loop_
_entity_poly.entity_id
_entity_poly.type
_entity_poly.pdbx_seq_one_letter_code
_entity_poly.pdbx_strand_id
1 'polypeptide(L)'
;FVFATTQSFAKTIKWSMQGDSLTLDPHAQNEGPTTMVSRQIYEALVTRGLDMSIGPQLAESWEATTPKTWKFNLRKDVKFSDGTPMTSEDVVFSILRAQQRTSDFKEYISTITSVKATDAYTVEIQTREPNPILLNQLSNIFVMSKKWCEENFAMAPQNWDAGQETFSATNSMGTGPFKITLREPNTKTVFKKNTKWWGEVEHNITEIHLLPIKNAATRVAALLSGELDVVTDAPVQDLDRIRASGAHKVQSTPQMRTIFLGMDQAADQLRTGNTGDNPFKKKEVRQALYQAIDIEAIKKKVMRGLSEPAGIITFPGVTGYTKELDER
;
A
#
# COMPACT_ATOMS: atom_id res chain seq x y z
N PHE A 1 5.20 -47.46 6.37
CA PHE A 1 4.61 -46.20 5.87
C PHE A 1 5.71 -45.40 5.21
N VAL A 2 5.71 -45.33 3.86
CA VAL A 2 6.59 -44.46 3.09
C VAL A 2 5.93 -43.10 3.02
N PHE A 3 6.46 -42.11 3.75
CA PHE A 3 6.06 -40.73 3.56
C PHE A 3 6.69 -40.24 2.25
N ALA A 4 5.91 -40.18 1.19
CA ALA A 4 6.29 -39.42 0.00
C ALA A 4 6.30 -37.96 0.37
N THR A 5 7.49 -37.41 0.64
CA THR A 5 7.70 -35.97 0.68
C THR A 5 7.46 -35.45 -0.74
N THR A 6 6.31 -34.81 -0.97
CA THR A 6 6.10 -34.03 -2.19
C THR A 6 7.11 -32.91 -2.17
N GLN A 7 8.22 -33.08 -2.90
CA GLN A 7 9.14 -31.98 -3.16
C GLN A 7 8.36 -30.90 -3.91
N SER A 8 8.04 -29.83 -3.22
CA SER A 8 7.48 -28.64 -3.84
C SER A 8 8.61 -27.97 -4.62
N PHE A 9 8.61 -28.15 -5.94
CA PHE A 9 9.60 -27.51 -6.81
C PHE A 9 9.51 -25.98 -6.70
N ALA A 10 10.68 -25.33 -6.66
CA ALA A 10 10.79 -23.87 -6.70
C ALA A 10 10.04 -23.30 -7.93
N LYS A 11 9.16 -22.33 -7.70
CA LYS A 11 8.32 -21.75 -8.76
C LYS A 11 8.64 -20.28 -8.98
N THR A 12 8.85 -19.91 -10.26
CA THR A 12 8.79 -18.54 -10.74
C THR A 12 7.36 -18.22 -11.12
N ILE A 13 6.84 -17.06 -10.71
CA ILE A 13 5.55 -16.56 -11.15
C ILE A 13 5.70 -15.25 -11.94
N LYS A 14 4.85 -15.05 -12.93
CA LYS A 14 4.73 -13.83 -13.72
C LYS A 14 3.49 -13.08 -13.28
N TRP A 15 3.70 -11.92 -12.69
CA TRP A 15 2.66 -11.06 -12.17
C TRP A 15 2.53 -9.80 -13.03
N SER A 16 1.31 -9.37 -13.32
CA SER A 16 1.05 -8.11 -14.01
C SER A 16 0.02 -7.25 -13.29
N MET A 17 0.22 -5.95 -13.36
CA MET A 17 -0.69 -4.92 -12.90
C MET A 17 -0.77 -3.78 -13.92
N GLN A 18 -1.76 -2.89 -13.77
CA GLN A 18 -2.02 -1.80 -14.73
C GLN A 18 -0.88 -0.78 -14.80
N GLY A 19 -0.24 -0.49 -13.68
CA GLY A 19 0.87 0.45 -13.57
C GLY A 19 2.12 -0.23 -13.04
N ASP A 20 3.21 0.51 -13.04
CA ASP A 20 4.43 0.14 -12.35
C ASP A 20 4.57 0.93 -11.05
N SER A 21 5.41 0.45 -10.14
CA SER A 21 5.87 1.26 -9.01
C SER A 21 6.61 2.50 -9.54
N LEU A 22 6.25 3.67 -9.04
CA LEU A 22 6.92 4.91 -9.41
C LEU A 22 8.34 4.97 -8.86
N THR A 23 8.54 4.40 -7.67
CA THR A 23 9.81 4.39 -6.95
C THR A 23 9.91 3.15 -6.08
N LEU A 24 11.11 2.78 -5.66
CA LEU A 24 11.33 1.79 -4.60
C LEU A 24 11.54 2.43 -3.22
N ASP A 25 11.58 3.76 -3.15
CA ASP A 25 11.62 4.49 -1.88
C ASP A 25 10.24 4.41 -1.19
N PRO A 26 10.12 3.70 -0.05
CA PRO A 26 8.81 3.40 0.53
C PRO A 26 8.15 4.62 1.20
N HIS A 27 8.83 5.76 1.31
CA HIS A 27 8.30 6.98 1.91
C HIS A 27 8.04 8.11 0.90
N ALA A 28 8.43 7.92 -0.38
CA ALA A 28 8.37 8.99 -1.36
C ALA A 28 7.00 9.12 -2.04
N GLN A 29 6.28 8.00 -2.25
CA GLN A 29 5.02 8.00 -2.98
C GLN A 29 3.98 7.09 -2.33
N ASN A 30 2.77 7.64 -2.12
CA ASN A 30 1.64 6.92 -1.52
C ASN A 30 0.58 6.59 -2.59
N GLU A 31 0.91 5.66 -3.49
CA GLU A 31 0.00 5.19 -4.52
C GLU A 31 0.00 3.66 -4.62
N GLY A 32 -1.07 3.10 -5.22
CA GLY A 32 -1.35 1.67 -5.17
C GLY A 32 -0.23 0.76 -5.67
N PRO A 33 0.26 0.89 -6.92
CA PRO A 33 1.34 0.08 -7.46
C PRO A 33 2.63 0.13 -6.64
N THR A 34 3.07 1.32 -6.20
CA THR A 34 4.25 1.46 -5.34
C THR A 34 4.06 0.77 -4.00
N THR A 35 2.89 0.92 -3.37
CA THR A 35 2.57 0.22 -2.12
C THR A 35 2.56 -1.29 -2.28
N MET A 36 1.99 -1.83 -3.39
CA MET A 36 1.99 -3.27 -3.65
C MET A 36 3.41 -3.84 -3.80
N VAL A 37 4.29 -3.13 -4.49
CA VAL A 37 5.71 -3.49 -4.62
C VAL A 37 6.43 -3.38 -3.28
N SER A 38 6.23 -2.27 -2.56
CA SER A 38 6.88 -2.02 -1.27
C SER A 38 6.56 -3.09 -0.24
N ARG A 39 5.32 -3.58 -0.18
CA ARG A 39 4.90 -4.65 0.75
C ARG A 39 5.54 -6.02 0.49
N GLN A 40 6.17 -6.23 -0.65
CA GLN A 40 6.96 -7.44 -0.90
C GLN A 40 8.37 -7.34 -0.32
N ILE A 41 8.86 -6.12 -0.10
CA ILE A 41 10.26 -5.82 0.23
C ILE A 41 10.40 -5.34 1.68
N TYR A 42 9.47 -4.49 2.11
CA TYR A 42 9.51 -3.80 3.40
C TYR A 42 8.37 -4.27 4.30
N GLU A 43 8.58 -4.11 5.58
CA GLU A 43 7.59 -4.38 6.62
C GLU A 43 7.47 -3.16 7.54
N ALA A 44 6.32 -3.05 8.21
CA ALA A 44 6.03 -2.00 9.18
C ALA A 44 6.04 -2.56 10.61
N LEU A 45 5.87 -1.72 11.62
CA LEU A 45 5.74 -2.18 13.00
C LEU A 45 4.56 -3.14 13.17
N VAL A 46 3.44 -2.81 12.55
CA VAL A 46 2.19 -3.57 12.61
C VAL A 46 1.66 -3.77 11.20
N THR A 47 0.90 -4.82 10.98
CA THR A 47 0.24 -5.08 9.69
C THR A 47 -1.26 -4.96 9.80
N ARG A 48 -1.94 -4.89 8.66
CA ARG A 48 -3.39 -4.89 8.56
C ARG A 48 -3.87 -6.18 7.92
N GLY A 49 -4.76 -6.88 8.60
CA GLY A 49 -5.43 -8.08 8.08
C GLY A 49 -6.45 -7.76 6.98
N LEU A 50 -6.94 -8.79 6.32
CA LEU A 50 -8.02 -8.65 5.31
C LEU A 50 -9.35 -8.18 5.91
N ASP A 51 -9.57 -8.43 7.18
CA ASP A 51 -10.70 -7.94 8.00
C ASP A 51 -10.47 -6.55 8.58
N MET A 52 -9.40 -5.89 8.19
CA MET A 52 -8.94 -4.58 8.67
C MET A 52 -8.42 -4.56 10.11
N SER A 53 -8.34 -5.69 10.79
CA SER A 53 -7.72 -5.80 12.11
C SER A 53 -6.23 -5.45 12.05
N ILE A 54 -5.69 -4.91 13.15
CA ILE A 54 -4.26 -4.66 13.28
C ILE A 54 -3.61 -5.86 13.97
N GLY A 55 -2.58 -6.39 13.33
CA GLY A 55 -1.79 -7.51 13.83
C GLY A 55 -0.31 -7.17 13.97
N PRO A 56 0.46 -8.03 14.69
CA PRO A 56 1.90 -7.88 14.84
C PRO A 56 2.61 -8.09 13.50
N GLN A 57 3.73 -7.34 13.29
CA GLN A 57 4.65 -7.57 12.19
C GLN A 57 6.09 -7.44 12.72
N LEU A 58 6.78 -6.31 12.56
CA LEU A 58 8.11 -6.11 13.15
C LEU A 58 8.05 -5.88 14.66
N ALA A 59 6.95 -5.34 15.19
CA ALA A 59 6.64 -5.37 16.60
C ALA A 59 5.84 -6.63 16.93
N GLU A 60 6.28 -7.39 17.92
CA GLU A 60 5.57 -8.57 18.41
C GLU A 60 4.46 -8.20 19.41
N SER A 61 4.59 -7.04 20.08
CA SER A 61 3.59 -6.50 20.99
C SER A 61 3.72 -4.99 21.12
N TRP A 62 2.66 -4.35 21.61
CA TRP A 62 2.63 -2.93 21.92
C TRP A 62 1.61 -2.63 23.01
N GLU A 63 1.80 -1.51 23.68
CA GLU A 63 0.88 -1.02 24.71
C GLU A 63 0.86 0.52 24.72
N ALA A 64 -0.29 1.09 25.03
CA ALA A 64 -0.41 2.51 25.34
C ALA A 64 -0.08 2.69 26.83
N THR A 65 1.13 3.15 27.13
CA THR A 65 1.57 3.39 28.53
C THR A 65 0.90 4.63 29.12
N THR A 66 0.53 5.57 28.28
CA THR A 66 -0.34 6.72 28.59
C THR A 66 -1.25 6.98 27.37
N PRO A 67 -2.29 7.84 27.50
CA PRO A 67 -3.12 8.21 26.34
C PRO A 67 -2.34 8.78 25.14
N LYS A 68 -1.11 9.25 25.34
CA LYS A 68 -0.25 9.87 24.32
C LYS A 68 1.07 9.15 24.07
N THR A 69 1.35 8.07 24.81
CA THR A 69 2.64 7.36 24.73
C THR A 69 2.40 5.89 24.48
N TRP A 70 3.04 5.38 23.45
CA TRP A 70 2.99 3.99 23.04
C TRP A 70 4.37 3.37 23.14
N LYS A 71 4.44 2.14 23.64
CA LYS A 71 5.65 1.33 23.69
C LYS A 71 5.47 0.13 22.78
N PHE A 72 6.48 -0.11 21.94
CA PHE A 72 6.53 -1.24 20.99
C PHE A 72 7.71 -2.13 21.33
N ASN A 73 7.47 -3.43 21.51
CA ASN A 73 8.51 -4.44 21.66
C ASN A 73 8.75 -5.08 20.29
N LEU A 74 9.99 -5.00 19.80
CA LEU A 74 10.39 -5.47 18.48
C LEU A 74 10.80 -6.94 18.52
N ARG A 75 10.62 -7.64 17.41
CA ARG A 75 11.22 -8.96 17.19
C ARG A 75 12.73 -8.86 17.21
N LYS A 76 13.38 -9.90 17.75
CA LYS A 76 14.84 -9.96 17.87
C LYS A 76 15.54 -10.75 16.77
N ASP A 77 14.77 -11.47 15.97
CA ASP A 77 15.23 -12.37 14.91
C ASP A 77 15.13 -11.75 13.50
N VAL A 78 14.66 -10.51 13.40
CA VAL A 78 14.50 -9.81 12.12
C VAL A 78 15.84 -9.37 11.56
N LYS A 79 16.04 -9.66 10.27
CA LYS A 79 17.20 -9.23 9.49
C LYS A 79 16.77 -8.55 8.21
N PHE A 80 17.54 -7.57 7.79
CA PHE A 80 17.45 -7.04 6.44
C PHE A 80 17.91 -8.09 5.41
N SER A 81 17.62 -7.87 4.14
CA SER A 81 17.90 -8.83 3.07
C SER A 81 19.39 -9.10 2.82
N ASP A 82 20.28 -8.25 3.33
CA ASP A 82 21.73 -8.46 3.35
C ASP A 82 22.19 -9.32 4.56
N GLY A 83 21.33 -9.51 5.56
CA GLY A 83 21.58 -10.27 6.78
C GLY A 83 21.94 -9.42 7.99
N THR A 84 22.02 -8.09 7.88
CA THR A 84 22.22 -7.21 9.02
C THR A 84 20.99 -7.24 9.95
N PRO A 85 21.16 -7.26 11.28
CA PRO A 85 20.02 -7.26 12.20
C PRO A 85 19.27 -5.93 12.16
N MET A 86 17.93 -5.99 12.24
CA MET A 86 17.11 -4.81 12.48
C MET A 86 17.07 -4.49 13.97
N THR A 87 17.15 -3.21 14.30
CA THR A 87 17.08 -2.69 15.67
C THR A 87 16.08 -1.54 15.80
N SER A 88 15.84 -1.10 17.02
CA SER A 88 15.03 0.07 17.33
C SER A 88 15.54 1.36 16.67
N GLU A 89 16.85 1.48 16.41
CA GLU A 89 17.43 2.62 15.69
C GLU A 89 16.91 2.72 14.24
N ASP A 90 16.72 1.58 13.58
CA ASP A 90 16.14 1.55 12.20
C ASP A 90 14.69 2.02 12.20
N VAL A 91 13.92 1.63 13.21
CA VAL A 91 12.54 2.07 13.38
C VAL A 91 12.45 3.57 13.65
N VAL A 92 13.26 4.08 14.59
CA VAL A 92 13.36 5.51 14.91
C VAL A 92 13.71 6.30 13.65
N PHE A 93 14.75 5.87 12.95
CA PHE A 93 15.19 6.47 11.69
C PHE A 93 14.05 6.52 10.67
N SER A 94 13.34 5.41 10.46
CA SER A 94 12.31 5.29 9.44
C SER A 94 11.11 6.19 9.71
N ILE A 95 10.67 6.29 10.96
CA ILE A 95 9.57 7.18 11.34
C ILE A 95 9.99 8.65 11.16
N LEU A 96 11.18 9.04 11.62
CA LEU A 96 11.70 10.40 11.44
C LEU A 96 11.92 10.74 9.96
N ARG A 97 12.36 9.76 9.16
CA ARG A 97 12.48 9.91 7.70
C ARG A 97 11.11 10.14 7.05
N ALA A 98 10.10 9.36 7.44
CA ALA A 98 8.74 9.51 6.91
C ALA A 98 8.05 10.82 7.34
N GLN A 99 8.54 11.52 8.36
CA GLN A 99 8.07 12.86 8.75
C GLN A 99 8.68 14.00 7.91
N GLN A 100 9.71 13.72 7.11
CA GLN A 100 10.37 14.76 6.33
C GLN A 100 9.45 15.34 5.24
N ARG A 101 9.73 16.58 4.83
CA ARG A 101 8.91 17.36 3.89
C ARG A 101 8.64 16.67 2.55
N THR A 102 9.59 15.89 2.06
CA THR A 102 9.51 15.17 0.78
C THR A 102 8.77 13.84 0.87
N SER A 103 8.31 13.44 2.07
CA SER A 103 7.53 12.22 2.26
C SER A 103 6.04 12.45 1.98
N ASP A 104 5.41 11.56 1.25
CA ASP A 104 3.96 11.51 1.08
C ASP A 104 3.23 10.93 2.31
N PHE A 105 3.99 10.39 3.26
CA PHE A 105 3.46 9.80 4.49
C PHE A 105 3.51 10.74 5.71
N LYS A 106 4.07 11.94 5.57
CA LYS A 106 4.24 12.88 6.70
C LYS A 106 2.93 13.21 7.42
N GLU A 107 1.83 13.33 6.68
CA GLU A 107 0.53 13.65 7.27
C GLU A 107 -0.04 12.48 8.09
N TYR A 108 0.26 11.22 7.74
CA TYR A 108 -0.16 10.05 8.53
C TYR A 108 0.39 10.07 9.96
N ILE A 109 1.57 10.62 10.15
CA ILE A 109 2.32 10.61 11.41
C ILE A 109 2.61 12.01 11.94
N SER A 110 1.88 13.01 11.46
CA SER A 110 2.03 14.42 11.88
C SER A 110 1.74 14.66 13.38
N THR A 111 0.99 13.76 14.02
CA THR A 111 0.72 13.81 15.47
C THR A 111 1.89 13.34 16.32
N ILE A 112 2.85 12.58 15.75
CA ILE A 112 4.00 12.07 16.49
C ILE A 112 4.98 13.20 16.78
N THR A 113 5.27 13.41 18.07
CA THR A 113 6.17 14.45 18.56
C THR A 113 7.52 13.93 18.99
N SER A 114 7.61 12.63 19.33
CA SER A 114 8.87 12.00 19.73
C SER A 114 8.84 10.52 19.39
N VAL A 115 9.98 10.02 18.91
CA VAL A 115 10.26 8.59 18.72
C VAL A 115 11.63 8.31 19.30
N LYS A 116 11.75 7.34 20.22
CA LYS A 116 12.99 7.02 20.91
C LYS A 116 13.21 5.52 20.99
N ALA A 117 14.42 5.09 20.74
CA ALA A 117 14.91 3.78 21.11
C ALA A 117 15.21 3.79 22.62
N THR A 118 14.53 2.98 23.40
CA THR A 118 14.82 2.82 24.84
C THR A 118 15.82 1.72 25.11
N ASP A 119 15.87 0.74 24.23
CA ASP A 119 16.91 -0.28 24.12
C ASP A 119 16.96 -0.80 22.67
N ALA A 120 17.77 -1.82 22.38
CA ALA A 120 17.95 -2.34 21.03
C ALA A 120 16.66 -2.87 20.35
N TYR A 121 15.64 -3.20 21.15
CA TYR A 121 14.39 -3.83 20.65
C TYR A 121 13.14 -3.21 21.24
N THR A 122 13.24 -2.01 21.79
CA THR A 122 12.09 -1.29 22.33
C THR A 122 12.06 0.14 21.80
N VAL A 123 10.89 0.53 21.26
CA VAL A 123 10.65 1.88 20.75
C VAL A 123 9.50 2.51 21.52
N GLU A 124 9.71 3.74 21.97
CA GLU A 124 8.67 4.60 22.53
C GLU A 124 8.27 5.67 21.54
N ILE A 125 6.97 5.81 21.29
CA ILE A 125 6.38 6.82 20.41
C ILE A 125 5.44 7.70 21.22
N GLN A 126 5.65 9.01 21.17
CA GLN A 126 4.80 10.00 21.84
C GLN A 126 4.06 10.84 20.80
N THR A 127 2.76 11.07 21.05
CA THR A 127 1.88 11.89 20.22
C THR A 127 1.51 13.19 20.94
N ARG A 128 1.18 14.24 20.16
CA ARG A 128 0.75 15.56 20.71
C ARG A 128 -0.54 15.43 21.53
N GLU A 129 -1.43 14.58 21.08
CA GLU A 129 -2.74 14.30 21.68
C GLU A 129 -3.05 12.80 21.59
N PRO A 130 -4.03 12.27 22.31
CA PRO A 130 -4.44 10.88 22.17
C PRO A 130 -4.76 10.55 20.71
N ASN A 131 -4.13 9.52 20.16
CA ASN A 131 -4.32 9.11 18.79
C ASN A 131 -4.80 7.65 18.70
N PRO A 132 -6.12 7.41 18.65
CA PRO A 132 -6.68 6.06 18.61
C PRO A 132 -6.43 5.31 17.30
N ILE A 133 -6.02 6.01 16.25
CA ILE A 133 -5.72 5.43 14.92
C ILE A 133 -4.22 5.29 14.64
N LEU A 134 -3.36 5.53 15.63
CA LEU A 134 -1.90 5.50 15.44
C LEU A 134 -1.43 4.18 14.83
N LEU A 135 -1.94 3.05 15.28
CA LEU A 135 -1.58 1.73 14.76
C LEU A 135 -1.95 1.59 13.27
N ASN A 136 -3.13 2.08 12.87
CA ASN A 136 -3.53 2.10 11.47
C ASN A 136 -2.61 2.98 10.60
N GLN A 137 -2.14 4.09 11.15
CA GLN A 137 -1.19 4.98 10.47
C GLN A 137 0.19 4.31 10.35
N LEU A 138 0.70 3.72 11.44
CA LEU A 138 1.98 3.03 11.47
C LEU A 138 2.04 1.79 10.56
N SER A 139 0.91 1.15 10.25
CA SER A 139 0.86 0.02 9.29
C SER A 139 1.25 0.41 7.85
N ASN A 140 1.41 1.70 7.57
CA ASN A 140 1.84 2.23 6.27
C ASN A 140 3.26 2.81 6.32
N ILE A 141 3.92 2.84 7.48
CA ILE A 141 5.28 3.36 7.64
C ILE A 141 6.25 2.19 7.64
N PHE A 142 6.89 1.98 6.51
CA PHE A 142 7.82 0.88 6.32
C PHE A 142 9.18 1.16 6.96
N VAL A 143 9.81 0.11 7.52
CA VAL A 143 11.12 0.23 8.15
C VAL A 143 12.22 0.01 7.11
N MET A 144 13.18 0.92 7.09
CA MET A 144 14.40 0.89 6.27
C MET A 144 15.64 0.72 7.14
N SER A 145 16.68 0.12 6.59
CA SER A 145 17.99 0.08 7.26
C SER A 145 18.60 1.49 7.30
N LYS A 146 18.83 2.01 8.51
CA LYS A 146 19.50 3.29 8.73
C LYS A 146 20.91 3.28 8.10
N LYS A 147 21.67 2.23 8.38
CA LYS A 147 23.02 2.04 7.84
C LYS A 147 23.03 2.06 6.31
N TRP A 148 22.17 1.29 5.68
CA TRP A 148 22.07 1.26 4.20
C TRP A 148 21.70 2.65 3.64
N CYS A 149 20.82 3.37 4.29
CA CYS A 149 20.45 4.72 3.87
C CYS A 149 21.61 5.71 4.02
N GLU A 150 22.42 5.59 5.07
CA GLU A 150 23.63 6.39 5.26
C GLU A 150 24.66 6.11 4.16
N GLU A 151 24.95 4.84 3.89
CA GLU A 151 25.93 4.40 2.89
C GLU A 151 25.54 4.76 1.45
N ASN A 152 24.24 4.94 1.17
CA ASN A 152 23.70 5.17 -0.18
C ASN A 152 23.05 6.56 -0.36
N PHE A 153 23.32 7.51 0.55
CA PHE A 153 22.79 8.89 0.48
C PHE A 153 21.26 8.95 0.39
N ALA A 154 20.57 8.00 1.06
CA ALA A 154 19.12 7.86 1.05
C ALA A 154 18.47 8.28 2.39
N MET A 155 19.11 9.21 3.13
CA MET A 155 18.65 9.68 4.43
C MET A 155 17.35 10.48 4.38
N ALA A 156 17.01 11.06 3.23
CA ALA A 156 15.75 11.73 2.97
C ALA A 156 14.91 10.92 1.95
N PRO A 157 13.58 10.98 2.01
CA PRO A 157 12.73 10.47 0.93
C PRO A 157 13.01 11.19 -0.38
N GLN A 158 12.91 10.46 -1.48
CA GLN A 158 13.02 11.04 -2.82
C GLN A 158 12.05 12.22 -2.98
N ASN A 159 12.56 13.35 -3.46
CA ASN A 159 11.70 14.47 -3.84
C ASN A 159 11.13 14.21 -5.24
N TRP A 160 10.00 13.53 -5.30
CA TRP A 160 9.33 13.15 -6.53
C TRP A 160 8.90 14.38 -7.35
N ASP A 161 8.31 15.38 -6.69
CA ASP A 161 7.82 16.60 -7.36
C ASP A 161 8.93 17.41 -8.05
N ALA A 162 10.14 17.31 -7.52
CA ALA A 162 11.33 17.92 -8.13
C ALA A 162 12.01 17.04 -9.18
N GLY A 163 11.48 15.84 -9.46
CA GLY A 163 12.12 14.89 -10.37
C GLY A 163 13.48 14.40 -9.89
N GLN A 164 13.73 14.41 -8.57
CA GLN A 164 15.00 13.99 -8.01
C GLN A 164 15.22 12.49 -8.21
N GLU A 165 16.36 12.12 -8.76
CA GLU A 165 16.83 10.74 -8.76
C GLU A 165 17.61 10.46 -7.48
N THR A 166 17.27 9.36 -6.80
CA THR A 166 17.96 8.91 -5.59
C THR A 166 18.29 7.42 -5.73
N PHE A 167 19.27 6.96 -4.97
CA PHE A 167 19.63 5.53 -4.97
C PHE A 167 18.44 4.66 -4.51
N SER A 168 17.66 5.12 -3.54
CA SER A 168 16.46 4.44 -3.05
C SER A 168 15.30 4.38 -4.06
N ALA A 169 15.34 5.20 -5.13
CA ALA A 169 14.30 5.15 -6.17
C ALA A 169 14.34 3.86 -6.97
N THR A 170 15.52 3.27 -7.16
CA THR A 170 15.75 2.07 -7.99
C THR A 170 16.34 0.89 -7.21
N ASN A 171 16.78 1.10 -5.99
CA ASN A 171 17.37 0.10 -5.11
C ASN A 171 16.61 0.01 -3.78
N SER A 172 16.67 -1.14 -3.15
CA SER A 172 15.90 -1.38 -1.92
C SER A 172 16.65 -2.28 -0.94
N MET A 173 16.45 -2.02 0.35
CA MET A 173 16.94 -2.85 1.45
C MET A 173 15.85 -2.91 2.52
N GLY A 174 15.11 -4.00 2.57
CA GLY A 174 14.02 -4.21 3.52
C GLY A 174 14.14 -5.55 4.24
N THR A 175 13.20 -5.78 5.13
CA THR A 175 13.09 -6.99 5.95
C THR A 175 12.12 -8.02 5.37
N GLY A 176 11.37 -7.68 4.30
CA GLY A 176 10.26 -8.46 3.78
C GLY A 176 10.62 -9.78 3.13
N PRO A 177 9.60 -10.56 2.70
CA PRO A 177 9.76 -11.92 2.18
C PRO A 177 10.51 -12.00 0.85
N PHE A 178 10.57 -10.91 0.11
CA PHE A 178 11.30 -10.84 -1.16
C PHE A 178 12.28 -9.67 -1.17
N LYS A 179 13.31 -9.76 -2.04
CA LYS A 179 14.25 -8.70 -2.38
C LYS A 179 14.27 -8.48 -3.88
N ILE A 180 14.46 -7.26 -4.34
CA ILE A 180 14.60 -6.95 -5.77
C ILE A 180 16.03 -7.27 -6.22
N THR A 181 16.14 -7.92 -7.38
CA THR A 181 17.43 -8.25 -8.02
C THR A 181 17.58 -7.63 -9.39
N LEU A 182 16.48 -7.15 -9.99
CA LEU A 182 16.46 -6.40 -11.25
C LEU A 182 15.33 -5.38 -11.19
N ARG A 183 15.61 -4.16 -11.58
CA ARG A 183 14.62 -3.10 -11.74
C ARG A 183 14.82 -2.39 -13.07
N GLU A 184 13.92 -2.61 -14.00
CA GLU A 184 13.78 -1.89 -15.26
C GLU A 184 12.43 -1.16 -15.26
N PRO A 185 12.38 0.14 -14.93
CA PRO A 185 11.14 0.87 -14.78
C PRO A 185 10.21 0.73 -16.00
N ASN A 186 8.93 0.53 -15.73
CA ASN A 186 7.86 0.28 -16.71
C ASN A 186 8.04 -0.95 -17.62
N THR A 187 9.05 -1.77 -17.37
CA THR A 187 9.36 -2.96 -18.19
C THR A 187 9.31 -4.23 -17.36
N LYS A 188 10.17 -4.33 -16.35
CA LYS A 188 10.29 -5.55 -15.54
C LYS A 188 10.91 -5.27 -14.19
N THR A 189 10.32 -5.88 -13.15
CA THR A 189 10.95 -5.99 -11.84
C THR A 189 11.05 -7.45 -11.45
N VAL A 190 12.22 -7.90 -11.02
CA VAL A 190 12.45 -9.28 -10.56
C VAL A 190 12.66 -9.28 -9.06
N PHE A 191 11.80 -10.01 -8.39
CA PHE A 191 11.92 -10.30 -6.97
C PHE A 191 12.44 -11.71 -6.78
N LYS A 192 13.36 -11.89 -5.84
CA LYS A 192 13.80 -13.20 -5.37
C LYS A 192 13.47 -13.37 -3.90
N LYS A 193 13.15 -14.60 -3.51
CA LYS A 193 12.89 -14.95 -2.11
C LYS A 193 14.02 -14.45 -1.22
N ASN A 194 13.67 -13.73 -0.17
CA ASN A 194 14.60 -13.35 0.89
C ASN A 194 14.81 -14.54 1.83
N THR A 195 15.93 -15.21 1.71
CA THR A 195 16.28 -16.37 2.55
C THR A 195 16.62 -16.00 4.00
N LYS A 196 16.66 -14.71 4.31
CA LYS A 196 16.89 -14.16 5.66
C LYS A 196 15.59 -13.70 6.32
N TRP A 197 14.45 -13.81 5.61
CA TRP A 197 13.17 -13.43 6.17
C TRP A 197 12.82 -14.26 7.40
N TRP A 198 12.36 -13.60 8.43
CA TRP A 198 12.05 -14.16 9.74
C TRP A 198 10.73 -14.94 9.78
N GLY A 199 9.81 -14.66 8.85
CA GLY A 199 8.50 -15.30 8.81
C GLY A 199 8.51 -16.69 8.15
N GLU A 200 7.41 -17.41 8.32
CA GLU A 200 7.20 -18.72 7.70
C GLU A 200 6.61 -18.56 6.29
N VAL A 201 7.07 -19.41 5.38
CA VAL A 201 6.65 -19.39 3.97
C VAL A 201 5.74 -20.59 3.69
N GLU A 202 4.46 -20.30 3.42
CA GLU A 202 3.46 -21.33 3.10
C GLU A 202 3.36 -21.66 1.59
N HIS A 203 4.30 -21.18 0.78
CA HIS A 203 4.31 -21.35 -0.67
C HIS A 203 5.69 -21.74 -1.21
N ASN A 204 5.71 -22.24 -2.45
CA ASN A 204 6.95 -22.62 -3.14
C ASN A 204 7.51 -21.54 -4.09
N ILE A 205 6.99 -20.32 -4.06
CA ILE A 205 7.45 -19.23 -4.92
C ILE A 205 8.84 -18.77 -4.47
N THR A 206 9.80 -18.81 -5.40
CA THR A 206 11.18 -18.36 -5.17
C THR A 206 11.55 -17.13 -5.97
N GLU A 207 10.79 -16.85 -7.04
CA GLU A 207 11.01 -15.70 -7.91
C GLU A 207 9.69 -15.14 -8.42
N ILE A 208 9.57 -13.81 -8.52
CA ILE A 208 8.42 -13.12 -9.10
C ILE A 208 8.92 -12.17 -10.18
N HIS A 209 8.37 -12.27 -11.38
CA HIS A 209 8.56 -11.31 -12.46
C HIS A 209 7.34 -10.40 -12.54
N LEU A 210 7.46 -9.17 -12.10
CA LEU A 210 6.44 -8.14 -12.30
C LEU A 210 6.62 -7.54 -13.69
N LEU A 211 5.57 -7.62 -14.50
CA LEU A 211 5.50 -7.15 -15.89
C LEU A 211 4.34 -6.17 -16.02
N PRO A 212 4.55 -4.85 -15.92
CA PRO A 212 3.48 -3.88 -16.01
C PRO A 212 2.86 -3.86 -17.42
N ILE A 213 1.54 -4.04 -17.52
CA ILE A 213 0.79 -3.99 -18.79
C ILE A 213 -0.38 -3.01 -18.61
N LYS A 214 -0.27 -1.82 -19.18
CA LYS A 214 -1.30 -0.76 -19.03
C LYS A 214 -2.65 -1.13 -19.64
N ASN A 215 -2.63 -1.74 -20.83
CA ASN A 215 -3.86 -2.12 -21.52
C ASN A 215 -4.50 -3.34 -20.85
N ALA A 216 -5.73 -3.17 -20.36
CA ALA A 216 -6.45 -4.19 -19.63
C ALA A 216 -6.78 -5.44 -20.47
N ALA A 217 -7.17 -5.25 -21.74
CA ALA A 217 -7.50 -6.37 -22.63
C ALA A 217 -6.26 -7.22 -22.94
N THR A 218 -5.11 -6.57 -23.18
CA THR A 218 -3.80 -7.25 -23.37
C THR A 218 -3.42 -8.02 -22.11
N ARG A 219 -3.60 -7.44 -20.93
CA ARG A 219 -3.28 -8.08 -19.65
C ARG A 219 -4.14 -9.32 -19.40
N VAL A 220 -5.44 -9.25 -19.70
CA VAL A 220 -6.36 -10.40 -19.60
C VAL A 220 -6.04 -11.47 -20.65
N ALA A 221 -5.71 -11.07 -21.90
CA ALA A 221 -5.32 -12.03 -22.92
C ALA A 221 -4.05 -12.80 -22.54
N ALA A 222 -3.03 -12.12 -22.02
CA ALA A 222 -1.79 -12.73 -21.54
C ALA A 222 -2.02 -13.70 -20.35
N LEU A 223 -2.98 -13.38 -19.45
CA LEU A 223 -3.39 -14.32 -18.40
C LEU A 223 -4.04 -15.58 -19.01
N LEU A 224 -5.01 -15.40 -19.91
CA LEU A 224 -5.75 -16.51 -20.49
C LEU A 224 -4.89 -17.42 -21.40
N SER A 225 -3.83 -16.88 -22.01
CA SER A 225 -2.85 -17.66 -22.78
C SER A 225 -1.80 -18.38 -21.93
N GLY A 226 -1.76 -18.10 -20.61
CA GLY A 226 -0.74 -18.66 -19.72
C GLY A 226 0.61 -17.95 -19.79
N GLU A 227 0.69 -16.80 -20.46
CA GLU A 227 1.88 -15.94 -20.45
C GLU A 227 2.08 -15.28 -19.07
N LEU A 228 0.99 -15.01 -18.36
CA LEU A 228 0.97 -14.52 -16.97
C LEU A 228 0.32 -15.56 -16.05
N ASP A 229 0.82 -15.61 -14.80
CA ASP A 229 0.26 -16.45 -13.74
C ASP A 229 -0.74 -15.67 -12.86
N VAL A 230 -0.48 -14.38 -12.63
CA VAL A 230 -1.26 -13.51 -11.73
C VAL A 230 -1.51 -12.17 -12.39
N VAL A 231 -2.74 -11.70 -12.30
CA VAL A 231 -3.12 -10.34 -12.70
C VAL A 231 -3.85 -9.68 -11.55
N THR A 232 -3.37 -8.53 -11.11
CA THR A 232 -4.13 -7.59 -10.26
C THR A 232 -4.89 -6.60 -11.15
N ASP A 233 -5.97 -6.04 -10.61
CA ASP A 233 -6.84 -5.08 -11.33
C ASP A 233 -7.44 -5.64 -12.65
N ALA A 234 -7.91 -6.89 -12.61
CA ALA A 234 -8.67 -7.44 -13.73
C ALA A 234 -9.98 -6.67 -13.91
N PRO A 235 -10.33 -6.24 -15.15
CA PRO A 235 -11.57 -5.51 -15.38
C PRO A 235 -12.78 -6.36 -15.00
N VAL A 236 -13.75 -5.74 -14.34
CA VAL A 236 -14.97 -6.44 -13.90
C VAL A 236 -15.73 -7.08 -15.07
N GLN A 237 -15.62 -6.51 -16.28
CA GLN A 237 -16.23 -7.01 -17.51
C GLN A 237 -15.64 -8.35 -17.96
N ASP A 238 -14.39 -8.64 -17.61
CA ASP A 238 -13.68 -9.85 -18.03
C ASP A 238 -13.71 -10.97 -16.99
N LEU A 239 -14.21 -10.72 -15.76
CA LEU A 239 -14.18 -11.72 -14.69
C LEU A 239 -14.92 -13.01 -15.04
N ASP A 240 -16.06 -12.93 -15.71
CA ASP A 240 -16.83 -14.11 -16.13
C ASP A 240 -16.09 -14.92 -17.19
N ARG A 241 -15.42 -14.25 -18.14
CA ARG A 241 -14.56 -14.88 -19.12
C ARG A 241 -13.36 -15.58 -18.47
N ILE A 242 -12.74 -14.95 -17.46
CA ILE A 242 -11.62 -15.54 -16.71
C ILE A 242 -12.12 -16.77 -15.95
N ARG A 243 -13.25 -16.69 -15.25
CA ARG A 243 -13.86 -17.84 -14.55
C ARG A 243 -14.22 -19.00 -15.50
N ALA A 244 -14.81 -18.66 -16.65
CA ALA A 244 -15.21 -19.65 -17.65
C ALA A 244 -14.05 -20.40 -18.30
N SER A 245 -12.82 -19.87 -18.24
CA SER A 245 -11.63 -20.57 -18.72
C SER A 245 -11.32 -21.84 -17.92
N GLY A 246 -11.78 -21.93 -16.66
CA GLY A 246 -11.49 -23.05 -15.75
C GLY A 246 -10.02 -23.15 -15.31
N ALA A 247 -9.13 -22.34 -15.89
CA ALA A 247 -7.69 -22.36 -15.60
C ALA A 247 -7.27 -21.40 -14.47
N HIS A 248 -8.14 -20.42 -14.15
CA HIS A 248 -7.81 -19.35 -13.22
C HIS A 248 -8.86 -19.18 -12.13
N LYS A 249 -8.40 -18.82 -10.93
CA LYS A 249 -9.26 -18.46 -9.80
C LYS A 249 -9.38 -16.95 -9.70
N VAL A 250 -10.61 -16.42 -9.69
CA VAL A 250 -10.88 -15.01 -9.40
C VAL A 250 -11.10 -14.86 -7.90
N GLN A 251 -10.25 -14.07 -7.27
CA GLN A 251 -10.41 -13.62 -5.88
C GLN A 251 -10.87 -12.16 -5.88
N SER A 252 -11.82 -11.83 -5.03
CA SER A 252 -12.35 -10.48 -4.87
C SER A 252 -12.47 -10.15 -3.39
N THR A 253 -12.11 -8.94 -3.03
CA THR A 253 -12.24 -8.42 -1.67
C THR A 253 -12.72 -6.96 -1.74
N PRO A 254 -13.50 -6.49 -0.77
CA PRO A 254 -13.86 -5.08 -0.67
C PRO A 254 -12.62 -4.19 -0.59
N GLN A 255 -12.65 -3.09 -1.29
CA GLN A 255 -11.62 -2.04 -1.24
C GLN A 255 -12.09 -0.87 -0.39
N MET A 256 -11.19 -0.35 0.44
CA MET A 256 -11.40 0.91 1.17
C MET A 256 -11.16 2.10 0.22
N ARG A 257 -12.05 2.27 -0.77
CA ARG A 257 -11.93 3.33 -1.76
C ARG A 257 -13.30 3.85 -2.17
N THR A 258 -13.50 5.15 -2.06
CA THR A 258 -14.67 5.85 -2.57
C THR A 258 -14.31 6.59 -3.86
N ILE A 259 -15.09 6.36 -4.92
CA ILE A 259 -14.97 7.11 -6.17
C ILE A 259 -16.00 8.22 -6.12
N PHE A 260 -15.56 9.46 -6.29
CA PHE A 260 -16.42 10.64 -6.21
C PHE A 260 -16.01 11.71 -7.21
N LEU A 261 -16.88 12.65 -7.49
CA LEU A 261 -16.60 13.87 -8.23
C LEU A 261 -16.29 14.99 -7.25
N GLY A 262 -15.04 15.42 -7.23
CA GLY A 262 -14.61 16.61 -6.45
C GLY A 262 -15.07 17.88 -7.14
N MET A 263 -15.67 18.79 -6.37
CA MET A 263 -16.13 20.10 -6.86
C MET A 263 -15.47 21.20 -6.02
N ASP A 264 -14.69 22.07 -6.68
CA ASP A 264 -14.08 23.21 -6.01
C ASP A 264 -15.16 24.21 -5.59
N GLN A 265 -15.33 24.42 -4.30
CA GLN A 265 -16.32 25.33 -3.72
C GLN A 265 -15.70 26.63 -3.23
N ALA A 266 -14.39 26.72 -3.18
CA ALA A 266 -13.66 27.85 -2.58
C ALA A 266 -13.28 28.93 -3.60
N ALA A 267 -12.79 28.54 -4.78
CA ALA A 267 -12.35 29.48 -5.79
C ALA A 267 -13.51 30.32 -6.36
N ASP A 268 -13.27 31.56 -6.67
CA ASP A 268 -14.27 32.44 -7.31
C ASP A 268 -14.51 32.02 -8.78
N GLN A 269 -13.45 31.57 -9.43
CA GLN A 269 -13.50 31.04 -10.82
C GLN A 269 -12.84 29.67 -10.89
N LEU A 270 -13.32 28.82 -11.79
CA LEU A 270 -12.68 27.53 -12.05
C LEU A 270 -11.34 27.74 -12.75
N ARG A 271 -10.34 26.91 -12.39
CA ARG A 271 -8.98 26.97 -12.97
C ARG A 271 -8.94 26.66 -14.46
N THR A 272 -9.93 25.93 -14.96
CA THR A 272 -10.00 25.50 -16.37
C THR A 272 -11.44 25.56 -16.88
N GLY A 273 -11.61 25.88 -18.15
CA GLY A 273 -12.84 25.62 -18.92
C GLY A 273 -13.95 26.66 -18.82
N ASN A 274 -13.97 27.56 -17.86
CA ASN A 274 -14.98 28.60 -17.76
C ASN A 274 -14.39 29.92 -17.25
N THR A 275 -14.76 31.02 -17.88
CA THR A 275 -14.34 32.38 -17.51
C THR A 275 -15.35 33.11 -16.62
N GLY A 276 -16.47 32.51 -16.29
CA GLY A 276 -17.51 33.04 -15.42
C GLY A 276 -17.33 32.62 -13.96
N ASP A 277 -18.31 33.04 -13.14
CA ASP A 277 -18.37 32.64 -11.73
C ASP A 277 -18.40 31.13 -11.56
N ASN A 278 -17.76 30.66 -10.48
CA ASN A 278 -17.71 29.26 -10.14
C ASN A 278 -19.12 28.71 -9.79
N PRO A 279 -19.73 27.86 -10.65
CA PRO A 279 -21.08 27.37 -10.42
C PRO A 279 -21.15 26.40 -9.22
N PHE A 280 -20.02 25.79 -8.83
CA PHE A 280 -19.97 24.81 -7.72
C PHE A 280 -20.04 25.47 -6.34
N LYS A 281 -19.97 26.78 -6.24
CA LYS A 281 -20.31 27.52 -5.01
C LYS A 281 -21.80 27.38 -4.66
N LYS A 282 -22.67 27.19 -5.66
CA LYS A 282 -24.12 27.01 -5.48
C LYS A 282 -24.44 25.56 -5.10
N LYS A 283 -25.09 25.36 -3.94
CA LYS A 283 -25.49 24.04 -3.46
C LYS A 283 -26.40 23.31 -4.45
N GLU A 284 -27.32 24.03 -5.06
CA GLU A 284 -28.31 23.53 -6.00
C GLU A 284 -27.65 22.91 -7.25
N VAL A 285 -26.55 23.52 -7.72
CA VAL A 285 -25.77 22.98 -8.84
C VAL A 285 -25.11 21.67 -8.47
N ARG A 286 -24.50 21.59 -7.30
CA ARG A 286 -23.87 20.35 -6.84
C ARG A 286 -24.92 19.25 -6.63
N GLN A 287 -26.06 19.60 -6.07
CA GLN A 287 -27.17 18.67 -5.87
C GLN A 287 -27.73 18.15 -7.20
N ALA A 288 -27.94 19.04 -8.18
CA ALA A 288 -28.41 18.65 -9.51
C ALA A 288 -27.43 17.67 -10.19
N LEU A 289 -26.12 17.90 -10.10
CA LEU A 289 -25.10 17.00 -10.64
C LEU A 289 -25.14 15.63 -9.94
N TYR A 290 -25.27 15.62 -8.62
CA TYR A 290 -25.38 14.37 -7.86
C TYR A 290 -26.63 13.58 -8.26
N GLN A 291 -27.77 14.23 -8.38
CA GLN A 291 -29.05 13.61 -8.77
C GLN A 291 -29.08 13.15 -10.23
N ALA A 292 -28.25 13.75 -11.11
CA ALA A 292 -28.14 13.34 -12.50
C ALA A 292 -27.40 11.99 -12.70
N ILE A 293 -26.69 11.50 -11.67
CA ILE A 293 -25.92 10.25 -11.74
C ILE A 293 -26.75 9.09 -11.21
N ASP A 294 -27.11 8.15 -12.08
CA ASP A 294 -27.76 6.88 -11.67
C ASP A 294 -26.70 5.91 -11.12
N ILE A 295 -26.43 6.03 -9.82
CA ILE A 295 -25.41 5.23 -9.12
C ILE A 295 -25.81 3.75 -9.09
N GLU A 296 -27.11 3.44 -9.01
CA GLU A 296 -27.61 2.06 -9.05
C GLU A 296 -27.41 1.41 -10.43
N ALA A 297 -27.60 2.17 -11.51
CA ALA A 297 -27.26 1.69 -12.84
C ALA A 297 -25.76 1.45 -13.01
N ILE A 298 -24.92 2.30 -12.44
CA ILE A 298 -23.46 2.08 -12.41
C ILE A 298 -23.14 0.78 -11.68
N LYS A 299 -23.67 0.57 -10.45
CA LYS A 299 -23.49 -0.68 -9.70
C LYS A 299 -23.89 -1.89 -10.53
N LYS A 300 -25.08 -1.91 -11.11
CA LYS A 300 -25.63 -3.07 -11.80
C LYS A 300 -24.99 -3.31 -13.17
N LYS A 301 -24.88 -2.27 -14.00
CA LYS A 301 -24.50 -2.41 -15.42
C LYS A 301 -23.00 -2.26 -15.67
N VAL A 302 -22.33 -1.37 -14.95
CA VAL A 302 -20.90 -1.11 -15.13
C VAL A 302 -20.07 -1.97 -14.20
N MET A 303 -20.39 -1.95 -12.90
CA MET A 303 -19.63 -2.66 -11.86
C MET A 303 -20.09 -4.10 -11.62
N ARG A 304 -21.15 -4.56 -12.33
CA ARG A 304 -21.70 -5.93 -12.22
C ARG A 304 -21.94 -6.39 -10.77
N GLY A 305 -22.41 -5.48 -9.93
CA GLY A 305 -22.66 -5.72 -8.51
C GLY A 305 -21.44 -5.66 -7.61
N LEU A 306 -20.24 -5.37 -8.13
CA LEU A 306 -18.98 -5.32 -7.37
C LEU A 306 -18.64 -3.92 -6.84
N SER A 307 -19.63 -3.08 -6.61
CA SER A 307 -19.49 -1.80 -5.93
C SER A 307 -20.68 -1.54 -5.01
N GLU A 308 -20.45 -0.74 -3.98
CA GLU A 308 -21.53 -0.26 -3.12
C GLU A 308 -21.75 1.22 -3.35
N PRO A 309 -23.00 1.65 -3.60
CA PRO A 309 -23.36 3.07 -3.65
C PRO A 309 -23.09 3.75 -2.31
N ALA A 310 -22.44 4.91 -2.34
CA ALA A 310 -22.07 5.66 -1.15
C ALA A 310 -22.70 7.06 -1.15
N GLY A 311 -23.24 7.50 -0.01
CA GLY A 311 -23.72 8.85 0.23
C GLY A 311 -22.66 9.80 0.78
N ILE A 312 -21.59 9.23 1.37
CA ILE A 312 -20.47 9.97 1.94
C ILE A 312 -19.14 9.38 1.50
N ILE A 313 -18.05 10.12 1.75
CA ILE A 313 -16.69 9.67 1.38
C ILE A 313 -16.20 8.53 2.27
N THR A 314 -16.58 8.52 3.54
CA THR A 314 -16.28 7.42 4.48
C THR A 314 -17.19 6.22 4.22
N PHE A 315 -16.72 5.02 4.46
CA PHE A 315 -17.43 3.76 4.21
C PHE A 315 -17.44 2.86 5.45
N PRO A 316 -18.29 1.82 5.49
CA PRO A 316 -18.37 0.89 6.62
C PRO A 316 -16.99 0.33 7.00
N GLY A 317 -16.69 0.31 8.31
CA GLY A 317 -15.41 -0.15 8.86
C GLY A 317 -14.37 0.96 9.07
N VAL A 318 -14.63 2.18 8.60
CA VAL A 318 -13.77 3.35 8.90
C VAL A 318 -14.31 4.09 10.12
N THR A 319 -13.41 4.46 11.03
CA THR A 319 -13.77 5.29 12.20
C THR A 319 -14.42 6.60 11.73
N GLY A 320 -15.60 6.89 12.27
CA GLY A 320 -16.41 8.06 11.89
C GLY A 320 -17.50 7.78 10.84
N TYR A 321 -17.58 6.56 10.29
CA TYR A 321 -18.72 6.17 9.47
C TYR A 321 -19.99 6.04 10.32
N THR A 322 -21.09 6.58 9.83
CA THR A 322 -22.43 6.32 10.35
C THR A 322 -23.39 6.06 9.19
N LYS A 323 -24.28 5.12 9.37
CA LYS A 323 -25.25 4.73 8.33
C LYS A 323 -26.21 5.88 7.99
N GLU A 324 -26.56 6.70 8.97
CA GLU A 324 -27.46 7.84 8.80
C GLU A 324 -26.89 8.90 7.87
N LEU A 325 -25.55 9.11 7.91
CA LEU A 325 -24.88 10.04 7.01
C LEU A 325 -24.69 9.46 5.60
N ASP A 326 -24.76 8.15 5.46
CA ASP A 326 -24.63 7.46 4.15
C ASP A 326 -25.97 7.32 3.41
N GLU A 327 -27.07 7.83 3.97
CA GLU A 327 -28.35 7.92 3.28
C GLU A 327 -28.27 8.92 2.12
N ARG A 328 -28.92 8.58 0.98
CA ARG A 328 -28.86 9.30 -0.30
C ARG A 328 -30.19 9.92 -0.63
#